data_a1c1e9888b7aaf58a64ad45de0a95903
#
_entry.id   a1c1e9888b7aaf58a64ad45de0a95903
#
_cell.length_a   1.000
_cell.length_b   1.000
_cell.length_c   1.000
_cell.angle_alpha   90.00
_cell.angle_beta   90.00
_cell.angle_gamma   90.00
#
_symmetry.space_group_name_H-M   'P 1'
#
loop_
_entity.id
_entity.type
_entity.pdbx_description
1 polymer ?
#
loop_
_entity_poly.entity_id
_entity_poly.type
_entity_poly.pdbx_seq_one_letter_code
_entity_poly.pdbx_strand_id
1 'polypeptide(L)'
;MGSDSASSAGEIHLHYLNHPDVQALALSDAEIVAAVEQGLVAQGRGETTIEPRMHLKPEQDGSGHFNVLRGYIRPLAMAGVKVVGDFYRYYEVGLPSELALLNLFDPTTGVPIAVIDASDITDMRTGAVTAIGARELARRNSKVLGHIGARGTAYWNVRLLHSIFAFDEIRVHSRRQESRDAFGARLSADLPGANVVVTDDWESCVRGADIVVEASRLEKPEPKLKTEWIEKGACVIPYGTMSAVELSLTDIMDKIVMDDWGQAKAGPYGALRAHVDSGRLSEKNLHAELGQIVAGLKPGRESDDETNLFWHRGLSLSDIALGAAISVGRGLRFENGRPHIIATPRSSRAQSCARGAGAS
;
A
#
# COMPACT_ATOMS: atom_id res chain seq x y z
N MET A 1 38.82 31.56 -35.48
CA MET A 1 38.52 31.72 -34.02
C MET A 1 37.16 31.09 -33.79
N GLY A 2 37.14 29.80 -33.49
CA GLY A 2 35.93 29.07 -33.11
C GLY A 2 35.73 29.21 -31.63
N SER A 3 34.61 29.79 -31.22
CA SER A 3 34.17 29.81 -29.84
C SER A 3 33.63 28.41 -29.49
N ASP A 4 34.41 27.67 -28.74
CA ASP A 4 33.92 26.49 -28.02
C ASP A 4 32.78 26.91 -27.10
N SER A 5 31.54 26.64 -27.53
CA SER A 5 30.42 26.60 -26.60
C SER A 5 30.58 25.33 -25.75
N ALA A 6 31.29 25.43 -24.65
CA ALA A 6 31.24 24.41 -23.60
C ALA A 6 29.77 24.25 -23.19
N SER A 7 29.15 23.16 -23.59
CA SER A 7 27.87 22.71 -23.06
C SER A 7 28.05 22.59 -21.55
N SER A 8 27.42 23.50 -20.79
CA SER A 8 27.35 23.36 -19.34
C SER A 8 26.65 22.03 -19.06
N ALA A 9 27.36 21.07 -18.50
CA ALA A 9 26.75 19.88 -17.95
C ALA A 9 25.64 20.35 -17.01
N GLY A 10 24.40 19.99 -17.30
CA GLY A 10 23.26 20.45 -16.51
C GLY A 10 23.43 20.04 -15.04
N GLU A 11 23.15 20.96 -14.17
CA GLU A 11 23.22 20.71 -12.73
C GLU A 11 22.14 19.66 -12.37
N ILE A 12 22.54 18.60 -11.66
CA ILE A 12 21.63 17.55 -11.20
C ILE A 12 21.11 17.95 -9.84
N HIS A 13 19.78 18.07 -9.72
CA HIS A 13 19.12 18.36 -8.46
C HIS A 13 18.39 17.11 -7.96
N LEU A 14 18.75 16.66 -6.76
CA LEU A 14 18.09 15.56 -6.06
C LEU A 14 17.18 16.14 -4.96
N HIS A 15 15.90 15.80 -4.98
CA HIS A 15 14.95 16.19 -3.95
C HIS A 15 14.96 15.20 -2.82
N TYR A 16 15.02 15.71 -1.59
CA TYR A 16 14.83 14.91 -0.38
C TYR A 16 13.54 15.33 0.31
N LEU A 17 12.59 14.38 0.46
CA LEU A 17 11.32 14.60 1.14
C LEU A 17 11.28 13.73 2.40
N ASN A 18 11.32 14.36 3.55
CA ASN A 18 11.18 13.68 4.83
C ASN A 18 9.70 13.46 5.19
N HIS A 19 9.44 12.74 6.27
CA HIS A 19 8.10 12.43 6.73
C HIS A 19 7.20 13.69 6.91
N PRO A 20 7.61 14.78 7.60
CA PRO A 20 6.84 16.02 7.65
C PRO A 20 6.54 16.63 6.28
N ASP A 21 7.45 16.52 5.31
CA ASP A 21 7.22 17.00 3.95
C ASP A 21 6.11 16.24 3.25
N VAL A 22 6.07 14.93 3.41
CA VAL A 22 5.02 14.06 2.85
C VAL A 22 3.67 14.40 3.50
N GLN A 23 3.63 14.51 4.82
CA GLN A 23 2.40 14.83 5.56
C GLN A 23 1.84 16.22 5.22
N ALA A 24 2.71 17.20 5.01
CA ALA A 24 2.29 18.57 4.69
C ALA A 24 1.59 18.71 3.33
N LEU A 25 1.64 17.69 2.46
CA LEU A 25 0.87 17.67 1.21
C LEU A 25 -0.62 17.45 1.45
N ALA A 26 -0.98 16.82 2.56
CA ALA A 26 -2.35 16.53 2.95
C ALA A 26 -3.19 15.94 1.80
N LEU A 27 -2.65 14.94 1.10
CA LEU A 27 -3.35 14.29 -0.01
C LEU A 27 -4.73 13.80 0.44
N SER A 28 -5.73 14.09 -0.35
CA SER A 28 -7.08 13.56 -0.13
C SER A 28 -7.14 12.05 -0.43
N ASP A 29 -8.13 11.37 0.14
CA ASP A 29 -8.36 9.94 -0.09
C ASP A 29 -8.53 9.64 -1.59
N ALA A 30 -9.21 10.53 -2.32
CA ALA A 30 -9.41 10.39 -3.76
C ALA A 30 -8.09 10.52 -4.56
N GLU A 31 -7.21 11.45 -4.18
CA GLU A 31 -5.90 11.62 -4.82
C GLU A 31 -5.00 10.40 -4.59
N ILE A 32 -5.00 9.85 -3.37
CA ILE A 32 -4.23 8.64 -3.04
C ILE A 32 -4.72 7.44 -3.88
N VAL A 33 -6.04 7.21 -3.91
CA VAL A 33 -6.64 6.12 -4.68
C VAL A 33 -6.36 6.30 -6.17
N ALA A 34 -6.57 7.50 -6.72
CA ALA A 34 -6.35 7.79 -8.14
C ALA A 34 -4.88 7.60 -8.56
N ALA A 35 -3.92 8.02 -7.72
CA ALA A 35 -2.50 7.82 -7.99
C ALA A 35 -2.13 6.34 -8.08
N VAL A 36 -2.58 5.54 -7.12
CA VAL A 36 -2.32 4.09 -7.11
C VAL A 36 -3.01 3.38 -8.27
N GLU A 37 -4.23 3.77 -8.60
CA GLU A 37 -5.00 3.22 -9.70
C GLU A 37 -4.29 3.40 -11.05
N GLN A 38 -3.64 4.54 -11.30
CA GLN A 38 -2.83 4.75 -12.51
C GLN A 38 -1.75 3.67 -12.68
N GLY A 39 -1.07 3.31 -11.59
CA GLY A 39 -0.07 2.24 -11.62
C GLY A 39 -0.68 0.87 -11.94
N LEU A 40 -1.84 0.55 -11.38
CA LEU A 40 -2.56 -0.70 -11.64
C LEU A 40 -3.10 -0.76 -13.07
N VAL A 41 -3.66 0.32 -13.60
CA VAL A 41 -4.10 0.41 -15.00
C VAL A 41 -2.93 0.17 -15.96
N ALA A 42 -1.79 0.82 -15.71
CA ALA A 42 -0.59 0.62 -16.51
C ALA A 42 -0.10 -0.84 -16.44
N GLN A 43 -0.16 -1.48 -15.27
CA GLN A 43 0.16 -2.90 -15.11
C GLN A 43 -0.77 -3.77 -15.96
N GLY A 44 -2.07 -3.58 -15.86
CA GLY A 44 -3.05 -4.35 -16.62
C GLY A 44 -2.87 -4.24 -18.14
N ARG A 45 -2.40 -3.10 -18.62
CA ARG A 45 -2.09 -2.83 -20.03
C ARG A 45 -0.72 -3.33 -20.48
N GLY A 46 0.08 -3.91 -19.58
CA GLY A 46 1.45 -4.33 -19.89
C GLY A 46 2.43 -3.17 -20.12
N GLU A 47 2.14 -2.01 -19.55
CA GLU A 47 2.93 -0.78 -19.68
C GLU A 47 3.88 -0.57 -18.50
N THR A 48 4.21 -1.63 -17.78
CA THR A 48 5.11 -1.59 -16.62
C THR A 48 6.20 -2.64 -16.73
N THR A 49 7.26 -2.42 -15.96
CA THR A 49 8.26 -3.45 -15.68
C THR A 49 8.29 -3.63 -14.17
N ILE A 50 8.05 -4.85 -13.72
CA ILE A 50 8.08 -5.23 -12.31
C ILE A 50 8.75 -6.58 -12.17
N GLU A 51 9.50 -6.76 -11.10
CA GLU A 51 10.10 -8.03 -10.75
C GLU A 51 9.77 -8.41 -9.30
N PRO A 52 9.79 -9.70 -8.95
CA PRO A 52 9.57 -10.15 -7.59
C PRO A 52 10.50 -9.42 -6.61
N ARG A 53 9.95 -9.08 -5.43
CA ARG A 53 10.73 -8.44 -4.36
C ARG A 53 11.89 -9.32 -3.93
N MET A 54 13.00 -8.68 -3.58
CA MET A 54 14.13 -9.35 -2.95
C MET A 54 14.05 -9.19 -1.42
N HIS A 55 14.40 -10.24 -0.71
CA HIS A 55 14.55 -10.22 0.74
C HIS A 55 16.02 -10.26 1.10
N LEU A 56 16.55 -9.21 1.72
CA LEU A 56 17.88 -9.19 2.31
C LEU A 56 17.74 -9.44 3.81
N LYS A 57 18.26 -10.55 4.29
CA LYS A 57 18.27 -10.93 5.71
C LYS A 57 19.67 -10.74 6.26
N PRO A 58 19.93 -9.70 7.07
CA PRO A 58 21.24 -9.47 7.67
C PRO A 58 21.63 -10.60 8.63
N GLU A 59 20.65 -11.06 9.42
CA GLU A 59 20.84 -12.13 10.39
C GLU A 59 19.89 -13.30 10.12
N GLN A 60 20.28 -14.49 10.55
CA GLN A 60 19.49 -15.71 10.37
C GLN A 60 18.55 -16.00 11.56
N ASP A 61 18.57 -15.15 12.59
CA ASP A 61 17.78 -15.29 13.84
C ASP A 61 16.29 -14.94 13.65
N GLY A 62 15.90 -14.45 12.47
CA GLY A 62 14.54 -14.02 12.19
C GLY A 62 14.17 -12.65 12.79
N SER A 63 15.13 -11.87 13.29
CA SER A 63 14.89 -10.55 13.90
C SER A 63 14.28 -9.53 12.93
N GLY A 64 14.47 -9.72 11.61
CA GLY A 64 13.91 -8.89 10.57
C GLY A 64 14.59 -9.08 9.22
N HIS A 65 14.16 -8.29 8.26
CA HIS A 65 14.73 -8.29 6.91
C HIS A 65 14.46 -6.97 6.19
N PHE A 66 15.20 -6.73 5.12
CA PHE A 66 14.87 -5.68 4.17
C PHE A 66 14.13 -6.28 2.97
N ASN A 67 13.05 -5.61 2.57
CA ASN A 67 12.39 -5.83 1.30
C ASN A 67 12.88 -4.79 0.30
N VAL A 68 13.36 -5.24 -0.85
CA VAL A 68 13.74 -4.37 -1.98
C VAL A 68 12.74 -4.58 -3.11
N LEU A 69 11.98 -3.54 -3.41
CA LEU A 69 10.96 -3.53 -4.45
C LEU A 69 11.38 -2.55 -5.53
N ARG A 70 11.27 -2.93 -6.80
CA ARG A 70 11.66 -2.10 -7.93
C ARG A 70 10.67 -2.21 -9.08
N GLY A 71 10.55 -1.15 -9.87
CA GLY A 71 9.65 -1.15 -11.01
C GLY A 71 9.78 0.11 -11.85
N TYR A 72 9.08 0.07 -12.99
CA TYR A 72 8.96 1.17 -13.94
C TYR A 72 7.52 1.26 -14.45
N ILE A 73 6.99 2.47 -14.54
CA ILE A 73 5.64 2.77 -15.04
C ILE A 73 5.80 3.68 -16.27
N ARG A 74 5.57 3.12 -17.44
CA ARG A 74 5.77 3.82 -18.72
C ARG A 74 4.93 5.10 -18.85
N PRO A 75 3.60 5.09 -18.61
CA PRO A 75 2.79 6.30 -18.72
C PRO A 75 3.20 7.43 -17.78
N LEU A 76 3.80 7.10 -16.63
CA LEU A 76 4.31 8.10 -15.69
C LEU A 76 5.75 8.52 -15.97
N ALA A 77 6.42 7.86 -16.94
CA ALA A 77 7.85 8.02 -17.20
C ALA A 77 8.68 7.98 -15.88
N MET A 78 8.37 7.03 -14.98
CA MET A 78 8.95 6.96 -13.66
C MET A 78 9.45 5.57 -13.33
N ALA A 79 10.73 5.44 -13.02
CA ALA A 79 11.34 4.26 -12.42
C ALA A 79 11.54 4.49 -10.91
N GLY A 80 11.53 3.43 -10.12
CA GLY A 80 11.74 3.58 -8.69
C GLY A 80 12.19 2.30 -7.99
N VAL A 81 12.84 2.50 -6.85
CA VAL A 81 13.27 1.45 -5.94
C VAL A 81 12.85 1.84 -4.52
N LYS A 82 12.04 0.99 -3.89
CA LYS A 82 11.73 1.11 -2.46
C LYS A 82 12.49 0.08 -1.65
N VAL A 83 13.10 0.52 -0.57
CA VAL A 83 13.72 -0.34 0.44
C VAL A 83 12.93 -0.19 1.73
N VAL A 84 12.44 -1.31 2.28
CA VAL A 84 11.68 -1.37 3.54
C VAL A 84 12.46 -2.23 4.53
N GLY A 85 12.80 -1.66 5.67
CA GLY A 85 13.24 -2.43 6.85
C GLY A 85 12.01 -2.93 7.60
N ASP A 86 11.85 -4.23 7.69
CA ASP A 86 10.77 -4.91 8.40
C ASP A 86 11.38 -5.71 9.55
N PHE A 87 11.34 -5.12 10.76
CA PHE A 87 11.97 -5.69 11.95
C PHE A 87 10.95 -5.80 13.09
N TYR A 88 10.73 -7.00 13.58
CA TYR A 88 9.66 -7.32 14.53
C TYR A 88 9.79 -6.62 15.88
N ARG A 89 11.02 -6.26 16.29
CA ARG A 89 11.31 -5.69 17.61
C ARG A 89 11.42 -4.16 17.62
N TYR A 90 11.14 -3.48 16.53
CA TYR A 90 11.19 -2.02 16.48
C TYR A 90 10.26 -1.35 17.51
N TYR A 91 9.12 -1.97 17.80
CA TYR A 91 8.19 -1.46 18.82
C TYR A 91 8.82 -1.44 20.24
N GLU A 92 9.81 -2.29 20.52
CA GLU A 92 10.51 -2.32 21.84
C GLU A 92 11.34 -1.06 22.07
N VAL A 93 11.73 -0.39 20.99
CA VAL A 93 12.51 0.87 21.00
C VAL A 93 11.67 2.07 20.54
N GLY A 94 10.34 1.93 20.49
CA GLY A 94 9.43 3.01 20.14
C GLY A 94 9.38 3.35 18.65
N LEU A 95 9.89 2.50 17.77
CA LEU A 95 9.86 2.69 16.33
C LEU A 95 8.70 1.93 15.68
N PRO A 96 8.19 2.41 14.52
CA PRO A 96 7.29 1.63 13.68
C PRO A 96 7.94 0.32 13.24
N SER A 97 7.14 -0.73 13.04
CA SER A 97 7.66 -2.03 12.60
C SER A 97 8.23 -2.02 11.18
N GLU A 98 7.83 -1.07 10.37
CA GLU A 98 8.31 -0.86 9.00
C GLU A 98 8.76 0.59 8.82
N LEU A 99 9.97 0.76 8.30
CA LEU A 99 10.53 2.05 7.90
C LEU A 99 11.02 1.92 6.47
N ALA A 100 10.72 2.90 5.62
CA ALA A 100 10.98 2.78 4.19
C ALA A 100 11.53 4.05 3.56
N LEU A 101 12.36 3.86 2.53
CA LEU A 101 12.77 4.91 1.60
C LEU A 101 12.38 4.51 0.18
N LEU A 102 11.85 5.48 -0.58
CA LEU A 102 11.57 5.37 -1.99
C LEU A 102 12.52 6.28 -2.78
N ASN A 103 13.25 5.71 -3.72
CA ASN A 103 14.08 6.45 -4.65
C ASN A 103 13.40 6.45 -6.02
N LEU A 104 13.24 7.63 -6.62
CA LEU A 104 12.66 7.82 -7.94
C LEU A 104 13.73 8.26 -8.94
N PHE A 105 13.61 7.76 -10.18
CA PHE A 105 14.59 7.98 -11.25
C PHE A 105 13.91 8.30 -12.56
N ASP A 106 14.54 9.15 -13.36
CA ASP A 106 14.22 9.31 -14.78
C ASP A 106 14.62 8.03 -15.53
N PRO A 107 13.67 7.32 -16.17
CA PRO A 107 13.97 6.04 -16.82
C PRO A 107 14.78 6.20 -18.12
N THR A 108 14.87 7.42 -18.69
CA THR A 108 15.60 7.69 -19.95
C THR A 108 17.08 7.95 -19.70
N THR A 109 17.36 8.68 -18.63
CA THR A 109 18.74 9.14 -18.32
C THR A 109 19.37 8.42 -17.14
N GLY A 110 18.55 7.78 -16.29
CA GLY A 110 18.97 7.20 -15.02
C GLY A 110 19.22 8.23 -13.91
N VAL A 111 18.93 9.51 -14.15
CA VAL A 111 19.14 10.58 -13.17
C VAL A 111 18.22 10.35 -11.97
N PRO A 112 18.75 10.37 -10.73
CA PRO A 112 17.92 10.32 -9.53
C PRO A 112 17.12 11.62 -9.38
N ILE A 113 15.83 11.49 -9.14
CA ILE A 113 14.88 12.61 -9.04
C ILE A 113 14.59 12.94 -7.58
N ALA A 114 14.26 11.92 -6.78
CA ALA A 114 13.87 12.11 -5.40
C ALA A 114 14.27 10.93 -4.51
N VAL A 115 14.54 11.23 -3.24
CA VAL A 115 14.57 10.30 -2.11
C VAL A 115 13.47 10.72 -1.16
N ILE A 116 12.52 9.84 -0.91
CA ILE A 116 11.30 10.13 -0.15
C ILE A 116 11.19 9.18 1.04
N ASP A 117 10.90 9.69 2.23
CA ASP A 117 10.42 8.87 3.33
C ASP A 117 9.12 8.18 2.90
N ALA A 118 9.17 6.87 2.82
CA ALA A 118 8.09 6.07 2.27
C ALA A 118 7.28 5.30 3.33
N SER A 119 7.39 5.68 4.60
CA SER A 119 6.65 5.05 5.69
C SER A 119 5.14 5.26 5.50
N ASP A 120 4.69 6.52 5.38
CA ASP A 120 3.29 6.85 5.10
C ASP A 120 2.86 6.37 3.69
N ILE A 121 3.76 6.43 2.70
CA ILE A 121 3.48 5.90 1.35
C ILE A 121 3.12 4.42 1.44
N THR A 122 3.85 3.64 2.24
CA THR A 122 3.59 2.21 2.41
C THR A 122 2.19 1.97 2.96
N ASP A 123 1.76 2.73 3.95
CA ASP A 123 0.45 2.61 4.56
C ASP A 123 -0.68 3.06 3.62
N MET A 124 -0.55 4.25 3.02
CA MET A 124 -1.52 4.82 2.09
C MET A 124 -1.74 3.94 0.85
N ARG A 125 -0.65 3.52 0.17
CA ARG A 125 -0.76 2.72 -1.05
C ARG A 125 -1.32 1.32 -0.77
N THR A 126 -1.05 0.75 0.42
CA THR A 126 -1.62 -0.56 0.79
C THR A 126 -3.13 -0.43 0.99
N GLY A 127 -3.57 0.61 1.70
CA GLY A 127 -4.99 0.92 1.84
C GLY A 127 -5.67 1.18 0.50
N ALA A 128 -5.01 1.91 -0.42
CA ALA A 128 -5.55 2.18 -1.74
C ALA A 128 -5.72 0.92 -2.59
N VAL A 129 -4.73 0.01 -2.60
CA VAL A 129 -4.84 -1.28 -3.30
C VAL A 129 -5.99 -2.12 -2.74
N THR A 130 -6.12 -2.19 -1.40
CA THR A 130 -7.25 -2.86 -0.74
C THR A 130 -8.59 -2.25 -1.15
N ALA A 131 -8.69 -0.92 -1.14
CA ALA A 131 -9.92 -0.19 -1.47
C ALA A 131 -10.31 -0.34 -2.95
N ILE A 132 -9.33 -0.28 -3.87
CA ILE A 132 -9.55 -0.52 -5.30
C ILE A 132 -9.99 -1.97 -5.52
N GLY A 133 -9.30 -2.95 -4.92
CA GLY A 133 -9.69 -4.35 -5.02
C GLY A 133 -11.11 -4.62 -4.50
N ALA A 134 -11.47 -4.03 -3.37
CA ALA A 134 -12.83 -4.11 -2.83
C ALA A 134 -13.85 -3.44 -3.76
N ARG A 135 -13.55 -2.27 -4.33
CA ARG A 135 -14.43 -1.56 -5.28
C ARG A 135 -14.79 -2.43 -6.50
N GLU A 136 -13.83 -3.20 -6.99
CA GLU A 136 -14.02 -4.09 -8.14
C GLU A 136 -14.69 -5.42 -7.79
N LEU A 137 -14.55 -5.91 -6.54
CA LEU A 137 -14.89 -7.28 -6.17
C LEU A 137 -15.95 -7.40 -5.07
N ALA A 138 -16.23 -6.36 -4.29
CA ALA A 138 -17.29 -6.36 -3.29
C ALA A 138 -18.64 -5.89 -3.89
N ARG A 139 -19.73 -6.16 -3.18
CA ARG A 139 -21.03 -5.59 -3.50
C ARG A 139 -20.98 -4.08 -3.32
N ARG A 140 -21.57 -3.33 -4.25
CA ARG A 140 -21.58 -1.85 -4.19
C ARG A 140 -22.28 -1.28 -2.97
N ASN A 141 -23.24 -2.02 -2.44
CA ASN A 141 -24.02 -1.66 -1.25
C ASN A 141 -23.48 -2.31 0.04
N SER A 142 -22.21 -2.73 0.06
CA SER A 142 -21.57 -3.26 1.27
C SER A 142 -21.64 -2.26 2.42
N LYS A 143 -22.11 -2.70 3.60
CA LYS A 143 -22.37 -1.87 4.77
C LYS A 143 -21.58 -2.26 6.01
N VAL A 144 -21.11 -3.50 6.06
CA VAL A 144 -20.38 -4.04 7.21
C VAL A 144 -18.97 -4.44 6.80
N LEU A 145 -17.98 -3.81 7.44
CA LEU A 145 -16.57 -4.16 7.31
C LEU A 145 -16.09 -4.92 8.54
N GLY A 146 -15.49 -6.10 8.35
CA GLY A 146 -14.71 -6.80 9.35
C GLY A 146 -13.20 -6.65 9.07
N HIS A 147 -12.45 -6.00 9.96
CA HIS A 147 -11.01 -5.76 9.78
C HIS A 147 -10.18 -6.37 10.90
N ILE A 148 -9.34 -7.34 10.56
CA ILE A 148 -8.43 -8.02 11.48
C ILE A 148 -7.03 -7.46 11.31
N GLY A 149 -6.49 -6.86 12.37
CA GLY A 149 -5.25 -6.09 12.40
C GLY A 149 -5.52 -4.64 12.82
N ALA A 150 -4.62 -4.07 13.65
CA ALA A 150 -4.82 -2.74 14.24
C ALA A 150 -3.57 -1.86 14.16
N ARG A 151 -2.56 -2.25 13.41
CA ARG A 151 -1.28 -1.52 13.30
C ARG A 151 -0.83 -1.40 11.85
N GLY A 152 0.18 -0.58 11.62
CA GLY A 152 0.72 -0.33 10.29
C GLY A 152 -0.37 0.15 9.35
N THR A 153 -0.55 -0.55 8.26
CA THR A 153 -1.48 -0.20 7.18
C THR A 153 -2.97 -0.19 7.55
N ALA A 154 -3.36 -0.72 8.74
CA ALA A 154 -4.75 -0.92 9.14
C ALA A 154 -5.60 0.35 9.05
N TYR A 155 -5.08 1.49 9.53
CA TYR A 155 -5.80 2.76 9.52
C TYR A 155 -6.17 3.20 8.09
N TRP A 156 -5.20 3.18 7.19
CA TRP A 156 -5.42 3.58 5.81
C TRP A 156 -6.30 2.59 5.04
N ASN A 157 -6.26 1.31 5.39
CA ASN A 157 -7.19 0.32 4.84
C ASN A 157 -8.64 0.68 5.19
N VAL A 158 -8.92 0.85 6.48
CA VAL A 158 -10.29 1.17 6.93
C VAL A 158 -10.76 2.51 6.39
N ARG A 159 -9.90 3.55 6.45
CA ARG A 159 -10.22 4.90 5.96
C ARG A 159 -10.56 4.91 4.48
N LEU A 160 -9.71 4.34 3.63
CA LEU A 160 -9.92 4.37 2.18
C LEU A 160 -11.07 3.45 1.74
N LEU A 161 -11.28 2.32 2.42
CA LEU A 161 -12.47 1.51 2.21
C LEU A 161 -13.75 2.27 2.59
N HIS A 162 -13.76 2.94 3.75
CA HIS A 162 -14.91 3.72 4.20
C HIS A 162 -15.20 4.90 3.27
N SER A 163 -14.18 5.54 2.69
CA SER A 163 -14.37 6.62 1.71
C SER A 163 -15.10 6.16 0.43
N ILE A 164 -15.03 4.86 0.10
CA ILE A 164 -15.70 4.28 -1.08
C ILE A 164 -17.09 3.73 -0.73
N PHE A 165 -17.21 3.00 0.39
CA PHE A 165 -18.42 2.24 0.70
C PHE A 165 -19.36 2.93 1.69
N ALA A 166 -18.90 3.92 2.46
CA ALA A 166 -19.65 4.57 3.53
C ALA A 166 -20.34 3.53 4.44
N PHE A 167 -19.51 2.71 5.13
CA PHE A 167 -20.00 1.63 5.99
C PHE A 167 -20.86 2.15 7.12
N ASP A 168 -21.92 1.41 7.44
CA ASP A 168 -22.74 1.64 8.60
C ASP A 168 -22.05 1.08 9.87
N GLU A 169 -21.30 -0.04 9.72
CA GLU A 169 -20.60 -0.70 10.80
C GLU A 169 -19.17 -1.12 10.38
N ILE A 170 -18.21 -0.80 11.24
CA ILE A 170 -16.80 -1.18 11.09
C ILE A 170 -16.40 -1.98 12.32
N ARG A 171 -16.20 -3.29 12.16
CA ARG A 171 -15.72 -4.17 13.22
C ARG A 171 -14.21 -4.30 13.14
N VAL A 172 -13.54 -4.16 14.29
CA VAL A 172 -12.08 -4.27 14.34
C VAL A 172 -11.66 -5.28 15.39
N HIS A 173 -10.67 -6.10 15.03
CA HIS A 173 -10.05 -7.05 15.95
C HIS A 173 -8.53 -6.99 15.86
N SER A 174 -7.88 -7.22 17.00
CA SER A 174 -6.43 -7.43 17.10
C SER A 174 -6.11 -8.26 18.35
N ARG A 175 -5.03 -9.02 18.29
CA ARG A 175 -4.61 -9.89 19.41
C ARG A 175 -4.46 -9.16 20.75
N ARG A 176 -3.87 -7.94 20.74
CA ARG A 176 -3.67 -7.13 21.93
C ARG A 176 -4.84 -6.19 22.13
N GLN A 177 -5.47 -6.26 23.28
CA GLN A 177 -6.60 -5.40 23.64
C GLN A 177 -6.26 -3.91 23.50
N GLU A 178 -5.16 -3.48 24.10
CA GLU A 178 -4.71 -2.08 24.02
C GLU A 178 -4.61 -1.57 22.56
N SER A 179 -4.13 -2.42 21.63
CA SER A 179 -3.99 -2.04 20.23
C SER A 179 -5.34 -1.92 19.52
N ARG A 180 -6.28 -2.83 19.80
CA ARG A 180 -7.62 -2.78 19.21
C ARG A 180 -8.46 -1.63 19.78
N ASP A 181 -8.34 -1.37 21.10
CA ASP A 181 -9.05 -0.25 21.74
C ASP A 181 -8.55 1.10 21.22
N ALA A 182 -7.24 1.30 21.15
CA ALA A 182 -6.64 2.50 20.60
C ALA A 182 -7.01 2.69 19.12
N PHE A 183 -7.04 1.60 18.35
CA PHE A 183 -7.44 1.65 16.93
C PHE A 183 -8.92 1.98 16.78
N GLY A 184 -9.81 1.34 17.55
CA GLY A 184 -11.24 1.64 17.55
C GLY A 184 -11.52 3.09 17.93
N ALA A 185 -10.86 3.61 18.98
CA ALA A 185 -11.00 5.00 19.39
C ALA A 185 -10.56 6.00 18.30
N ARG A 186 -9.43 5.71 17.63
CA ARG A 186 -8.97 6.54 16.50
C ARG A 186 -9.96 6.54 15.36
N LEU A 187 -10.46 5.39 14.95
CA LEU A 187 -11.44 5.30 13.86
C LEU A 187 -12.74 6.02 14.20
N SER A 188 -13.23 5.88 15.44
CA SER A 188 -14.44 6.58 15.89
C SER A 188 -14.29 8.11 15.87
N ALA A 189 -13.07 8.62 16.13
CA ALA A 189 -12.79 10.05 16.07
C ALA A 189 -12.68 10.56 14.62
N ASP A 190 -12.04 9.78 13.74
CA ASP A 190 -11.69 10.23 12.38
C ASP A 190 -12.78 9.90 11.34
N LEU A 191 -13.68 8.94 11.61
CA LEU A 191 -14.75 8.50 10.72
C LEU A 191 -16.14 8.70 11.35
N PRO A 192 -16.57 9.94 11.58
CA PRO A 192 -17.88 10.22 12.17
C PRO A 192 -18.98 9.76 11.21
N GLY A 193 -19.87 8.90 11.68
CA GLY A 193 -20.97 8.34 10.87
C GLY A 193 -20.89 6.82 10.71
N ALA A 194 -19.75 6.21 10.98
CA ALA A 194 -19.64 4.76 11.09
C ALA A 194 -19.77 4.30 12.55
N ASN A 195 -20.51 3.22 12.79
CA ASN A 195 -20.50 2.53 14.08
C ASN A 195 -19.24 1.66 14.17
N VAL A 196 -18.24 2.09 14.94
CA VAL A 196 -16.99 1.34 15.14
C VAL A 196 -17.15 0.41 16.33
N VAL A 197 -17.04 -0.90 16.08
CA VAL A 197 -17.18 -1.98 17.08
C VAL A 197 -15.85 -2.68 17.27
N VAL A 198 -15.33 -2.63 18.50
CA VAL A 198 -14.14 -3.40 18.88
C VAL A 198 -14.60 -4.80 19.32
N THR A 199 -14.11 -5.84 18.64
CA THR A 199 -14.52 -7.23 18.88
C THR A 199 -13.45 -8.01 19.66
N ASP A 200 -13.90 -9.00 20.44
CA ASP A 200 -13.01 -9.80 21.28
C ASP A 200 -12.34 -10.96 20.55
N ASP A 201 -12.94 -11.41 19.46
CA ASP A 201 -12.46 -12.56 18.67
C ASP A 201 -12.63 -12.34 17.16
N TRP A 202 -12.05 -13.25 16.38
CA TRP A 202 -12.10 -13.21 14.92
C TRP A 202 -13.51 -13.48 14.39
N GLU A 203 -14.23 -14.41 15.02
CA GLU A 203 -15.56 -14.80 14.56
C GLU A 203 -16.54 -13.64 14.62
N SER A 204 -16.58 -12.94 15.76
CA SER A 204 -17.43 -11.75 15.95
C SER A 204 -17.06 -10.61 14.99
N CYS A 205 -15.79 -10.51 14.61
CA CYS A 205 -15.33 -9.52 13.63
C CYS A 205 -15.82 -9.85 12.21
N VAL A 206 -15.90 -11.14 11.85
CA VAL A 206 -16.06 -11.63 10.48
C VAL A 206 -17.49 -12.00 10.11
N ARG A 207 -18.23 -12.69 11.00
CA ARG A 207 -19.58 -13.18 10.65
C ARG A 207 -20.54 -12.05 10.27
N GLY A 208 -21.18 -12.19 9.13
CA GLY A 208 -22.10 -11.19 8.59
C GLY A 208 -21.43 -9.94 8.04
N ALA A 209 -20.11 -9.92 7.88
CA ALA A 209 -19.42 -8.83 7.21
C ALA A 209 -19.53 -8.96 5.68
N ASP A 210 -19.80 -7.85 4.99
CA ASP A 210 -19.82 -7.78 3.53
C ASP A 210 -18.41 -7.80 2.96
N ILE A 211 -17.48 -7.16 3.66
CA ILE A 211 -16.05 -7.13 3.32
C ILE A 211 -15.26 -7.58 4.53
N VAL A 212 -14.38 -8.55 4.35
CA VAL A 212 -13.48 -9.07 5.38
C VAL A 212 -12.04 -8.80 4.99
N VAL A 213 -11.32 -8.02 5.79
CA VAL A 213 -9.89 -7.76 5.60
C VAL A 213 -9.09 -8.51 6.66
N GLU A 214 -8.20 -9.40 6.24
CA GLU A 214 -7.26 -10.09 7.12
C GLU A 214 -5.86 -9.49 6.92
N ALA A 215 -5.43 -8.71 7.89
CA ALA A 215 -4.16 -7.97 7.93
C ALA A 215 -3.33 -8.32 9.16
N SER A 216 -3.48 -9.54 9.67
CA SER A 216 -2.77 -9.96 10.87
C SER A 216 -1.28 -10.18 10.61
N ARG A 217 -0.51 -10.00 11.68
CA ARG A 217 0.93 -10.26 11.67
C ARG A 217 1.20 -11.45 12.58
N LEU A 218 1.03 -12.65 12.02
CA LEU A 218 1.32 -13.89 12.72
C LEU A 218 2.82 -14.19 12.68
N GLU A 219 3.33 -14.85 13.71
CA GLU A 219 4.73 -15.30 13.78
C GLU A 219 4.95 -16.58 12.95
N LYS A 220 3.91 -17.39 12.84
CA LYS A 220 3.89 -18.65 12.08
C LYS A 220 2.52 -18.83 11.42
N PRO A 221 2.42 -19.67 10.37
CA PRO A 221 1.14 -20.02 9.77
C PRO A 221 0.19 -20.63 10.81
N GLU A 222 -1.02 -20.09 10.90
CA GLU A 222 -2.08 -20.58 11.79
C GLU A 222 -3.44 -20.22 11.16
N PRO A 223 -4.26 -21.20 10.72
CA PRO A 223 -5.52 -20.93 10.03
C PRO A 223 -6.61 -20.50 11.01
N LYS A 224 -6.63 -19.19 11.33
CA LYS A 224 -7.57 -18.57 12.25
C LYS A 224 -8.87 -18.14 11.59
N LEU A 225 -8.80 -17.63 10.36
CA LEU A 225 -9.99 -17.25 9.59
C LEU A 225 -10.65 -18.52 9.06
N LYS A 226 -11.86 -18.78 9.53
CA LYS A 226 -12.62 -19.98 9.19
C LYS A 226 -13.50 -19.74 7.96
N THR A 227 -13.52 -20.72 7.06
CA THR A 227 -14.35 -20.68 5.85
C THR A 227 -15.84 -20.54 6.16
N GLU A 228 -16.31 -21.23 7.20
CA GLU A 228 -17.71 -21.22 7.65
C GLU A 228 -18.21 -19.88 8.21
N TRP A 229 -17.30 -18.91 8.46
CA TRP A 229 -17.69 -17.57 8.91
C TRP A 229 -17.96 -16.62 7.75
N ILE A 230 -17.59 -17.00 6.53
CA ILE A 230 -17.74 -16.16 5.34
C ILE A 230 -19.14 -16.33 4.76
N GLU A 231 -19.86 -15.23 4.70
CA GLU A 231 -21.20 -15.19 4.11
C GLU A 231 -21.12 -15.24 2.58
N LYS A 232 -22.14 -15.87 1.97
CA LYS A 232 -22.30 -15.83 0.51
C LYS A 232 -22.42 -14.38 0.03
N GLY A 233 -21.69 -14.04 -1.02
CA GLY A 233 -21.66 -12.68 -1.56
C GLY A 233 -20.61 -11.77 -0.90
N ALA A 234 -19.89 -12.22 0.12
CA ALA A 234 -18.85 -11.44 0.75
C ALA A 234 -17.61 -11.27 -0.16
N CYS A 235 -16.80 -10.25 0.13
CA CYS A 235 -15.46 -10.07 -0.44
C CYS A 235 -14.41 -10.25 0.65
N VAL A 236 -13.47 -11.18 0.46
CA VAL A 236 -12.41 -11.49 1.43
C VAL A 236 -11.06 -10.99 0.90
N ILE A 237 -10.36 -10.19 1.69
CA ILE A 237 -9.08 -9.57 1.31
C ILE A 237 -8.02 -9.93 2.34
N PRO A 238 -7.40 -11.13 2.23
CA PRO A 238 -6.34 -11.55 3.12
C PRO A 238 -4.99 -11.06 2.60
N TYR A 239 -4.31 -10.18 3.33
CA TYR A 239 -2.96 -9.73 2.97
C TYR A 239 -1.96 -9.81 4.13
N GLY A 240 -2.32 -10.50 5.21
CA GLY A 240 -1.44 -10.76 6.34
C GLY A 240 -0.10 -11.41 5.95
N THR A 241 0.87 -11.32 6.84
CA THR A 241 2.24 -11.76 6.54
C THR A 241 2.39 -13.28 6.43
N MET A 242 1.55 -14.04 7.13
CA MET A 242 1.56 -15.50 7.18
C MET A 242 0.20 -16.06 6.80
N SER A 243 0.15 -17.35 6.46
CA SER A 243 -1.11 -18.05 6.19
C SER A 243 -1.99 -18.09 7.43
N ALA A 244 -2.99 -17.24 7.45
CA ALA A 244 -3.95 -17.07 8.53
C ALA A 244 -5.35 -17.62 8.19
N VAL A 245 -5.55 -18.12 6.98
CA VAL A 245 -6.84 -18.55 6.46
C VAL A 245 -6.88 -20.07 6.23
N GLU A 246 -8.03 -20.67 6.40
CA GLU A 246 -8.22 -22.11 6.12
C GLU A 246 -8.02 -22.41 4.64
N LEU A 247 -7.46 -23.60 4.34
CA LEU A 247 -7.25 -24.03 2.95
C LEU A 247 -8.55 -24.18 2.16
N SER A 248 -9.65 -24.47 2.82
CA SER A 248 -10.99 -24.55 2.21
C SER A 248 -11.55 -23.20 1.79
N LEU A 249 -10.95 -22.07 2.20
CA LEU A 249 -11.45 -20.75 1.84
C LEU A 249 -11.56 -20.57 0.32
N THR A 250 -10.59 -21.07 -0.44
CA THR A 250 -10.60 -20.96 -1.90
C THR A 250 -11.67 -21.84 -2.57
N ASP A 251 -12.24 -22.81 -1.87
CA ASP A 251 -13.25 -23.73 -2.42
C ASP A 251 -14.64 -23.06 -2.55
N ILE A 252 -14.86 -21.96 -1.79
CA ILE A 252 -16.13 -21.22 -1.81
C ILE A 252 -16.05 -19.91 -2.62
N MET A 253 -14.92 -19.62 -3.25
CA MET A 253 -14.72 -18.39 -4.01
C MET A 253 -15.13 -18.55 -5.47
N ASP A 254 -16.01 -17.68 -5.94
CA ASP A 254 -16.40 -17.60 -7.34
C ASP A 254 -15.27 -16.97 -8.18
N LYS A 255 -14.59 -15.96 -7.64
CA LYS A 255 -13.42 -15.34 -8.26
C LYS A 255 -12.28 -15.19 -7.28
N ILE A 256 -11.09 -15.59 -7.71
CA ILE A 256 -9.83 -15.34 -6.98
C ILE A 256 -9.01 -14.37 -7.80
N VAL A 257 -8.75 -13.21 -7.25
CA VAL A 257 -7.99 -12.11 -7.86
C VAL A 257 -6.76 -11.81 -7.02
N MET A 258 -5.69 -11.39 -7.66
CA MET A 258 -4.49 -10.94 -6.94
C MET A 258 -3.85 -9.73 -7.60
N ASP A 259 -2.88 -9.14 -6.91
CA ASP A 259 -2.16 -7.98 -7.43
C ASP A 259 -1.15 -8.36 -8.52
N ASP A 260 -0.39 -9.48 -8.33
CA ASP A 260 0.59 -9.99 -9.30
C ASP A 260 0.96 -11.44 -8.97
N TRP A 261 0.81 -12.34 -9.93
CA TRP A 261 1.12 -13.76 -9.75
C TRP A 261 2.61 -14.01 -9.54
N GLY A 262 3.46 -13.23 -10.20
CA GLY A 262 4.91 -13.32 -10.03
C GLY A 262 5.35 -13.05 -8.60
N GLN A 263 4.74 -12.04 -7.96
CA GLN A 263 4.96 -11.72 -6.54
C GLN A 263 4.39 -12.80 -5.62
N ALA A 264 3.21 -13.32 -5.95
CA ALA A 264 2.52 -14.31 -5.14
C ALA A 264 3.28 -15.61 -5.02
N LYS A 265 3.85 -16.12 -6.12
CA LYS A 265 4.65 -17.36 -6.12
C LYS A 265 6.06 -17.19 -5.55
N ALA A 266 6.53 -15.96 -5.39
CA ALA A 266 7.88 -15.68 -4.90
C ALA A 266 7.94 -15.58 -3.37
N GLY A 267 8.94 -16.22 -2.77
CA GLY A 267 9.25 -16.16 -1.34
C GLY A 267 8.28 -16.94 -0.44
N PRO A 268 8.59 -17.03 0.85
CA PRO A 268 7.91 -17.92 1.79
C PRO A 268 6.72 -17.29 2.51
N TYR A 269 6.44 -16.00 2.28
CA TYR A 269 5.45 -15.24 3.05
C TYR A 269 4.16 -14.98 2.28
N GLY A 270 3.09 -14.70 3.00
CA GLY A 270 1.79 -14.25 2.49
C GLY A 270 0.61 -15.06 3.01
N ALA A 271 -0.55 -14.40 3.11
CA ALA A 271 -1.76 -14.97 3.68
C ALA A 271 -2.23 -16.28 2.98
N LEU A 272 -2.03 -16.40 1.67
CA LEU A 272 -2.38 -17.59 0.90
C LEU A 272 -1.16 -18.46 0.50
N ARG A 273 -0.02 -18.26 1.16
CA ARG A 273 1.17 -19.06 0.84
C ARG A 273 0.92 -20.58 0.92
N ALA A 274 0.21 -21.04 1.95
CA ALA A 274 -0.14 -22.45 2.10
C ALA A 274 -1.02 -22.97 0.95
N HIS A 275 -1.89 -22.13 0.36
CA HIS A 275 -2.70 -22.52 -0.80
C HIS A 275 -1.84 -22.70 -2.06
N VAL A 276 -0.84 -21.82 -2.24
CA VAL A 276 0.12 -21.95 -3.36
C VAL A 276 0.98 -23.21 -3.18
N ASP A 277 1.52 -23.45 -1.99
CA ASP A 277 2.39 -24.59 -1.68
C ASP A 277 1.67 -25.93 -1.80
N SER A 278 0.37 -25.97 -1.46
CA SER A 278 -0.47 -27.16 -1.60
C SER A 278 -1.03 -27.36 -3.01
N GLY A 279 -0.81 -26.42 -3.93
CA GLY A 279 -1.35 -26.46 -5.29
C GLY A 279 -2.85 -26.10 -5.40
N ARG A 280 -3.51 -25.70 -4.30
CA ARG A 280 -4.91 -25.23 -4.32
C ARG A 280 -5.07 -23.91 -5.03
N LEU A 281 -4.05 -23.04 -4.97
CA LEU A 281 -3.98 -21.79 -5.72
C LEU A 281 -2.83 -21.84 -6.73
N SER A 282 -3.18 -21.63 -7.97
CA SER A 282 -2.26 -21.63 -9.11
C SER A 282 -2.75 -20.64 -10.17
N GLU A 283 -1.91 -20.34 -11.15
CA GLU A 283 -2.29 -19.47 -12.26
C GLU A 283 -3.54 -19.97 -13.03
N LYS A 284 -3.80 -21.28 -13.00
CA LYS A 284 -4.93 -21.90 -13.72
C LYS A 284 -6.29 -21.59 -13.09
N ASN A 285 -6.35 -21.40 -11.78
CA ASN A 285 -7.58 -21.07 -11.06
C ASN A 285 -7.66 -19.61 -10.61
N LEU A 286 -6.71 -18.79 -11.06
CA LEU A 286 -6.74 -17.36 -10.90
C LEU A 286 -7.70 -16.75 -11.94
N HIS A 287 -8.69 -15.96 -11.47
CA HIS A 287 -9.60 -15.24 -12.36
C HIS A 287 -8.88 -14.12 -13.12
N ALA A 288 -8.15 -13.27 -12.40
CA ALA A 288 -7.42 -12.14 -12.96
C ALA A 288 -6.36 -11.61 -11.98
N GLU A 289 -5.44 -10.83 -12.51
CA GLU A 289 -4.72 -9.82 -11.74
C GLU A 289 -5.55 -8.54 -11.65
N LEU A 290 -5.49 -7.83 -10.52
CA LEU A 290 -6.31 -6.63 -10.28
C LEU A 290 -6.11 -5.57 -11.38
N GLY A 291 -4.88 -5.39 -11.85
CA GLY A 291 -4.57 -4.48 -12.95
C GLY A 291 -5.38 -4.75 -14.21
N GLN A 292 -5.65 -6.02 -14.54
CA GLN A 292 -6.47 -6.39 -15.70
C GLN A 292 -7.93 -5.98 -15.53
N ILE A 293 -8.47 -6.07 -14.30
CA ILE A 293 -9.84 -5.65 -14.00
C ILE A 293 -9.95 -4.13 -14.07
N VAL A 294 -9.05 -3.41 -13.41
CA VAL A 294 -9.04 -1.94 -13.37
C VAL A 294 -8.81 -1.34 -14.77
N ALA A 295 -8.05 -2.03 -15.62
CA ALA A 295 -7.86 -1.63 -17.03
C ALA A 295 -9.06 -2.00 -17.94
N GLY A 296 -10.11 -2.64 -17.41
CA GLY A 296 -11.29 -3.05 -18.18
C GLY A 296 -11.08 -4.26 -19.09
N LEU A 297 -10.01 -5.03 -18.89
CA LEU A 297 -9.67 -6.20 -19.72
C LEU A 297 -10.32 -7.49 -19.21
N LYS A 298 -10.68 -7.53 -17.95
CA LYS A 298 -11.40 -8.63 -17.30
C LYS A 298 -12.52 -8.08 -16.43
N PRO A 299 -13.64 -8.79 -16.28
CA PRO A 299 -14.71 -8.34 -15.40
C PRO A 299 -14.30 -8.45 -13.92
N GLY A 300 -14.73 -7.49 -13.11
CA GLY A 300 -14.74 -7.59 -11.66
C GLY A 300 -15.93 -8.45 -11.18
N ARG A 301 -16.64 -7.98 -10.15
CA ARG A 301 -17.90 -8.60 -9.69
C ARG A 301 -19.00 -8.43 -10.73
N GLU A 302 -19.70 -9.50 -11.05
CA GLU A 302 -20.81 -9.53 -12.02
C GLU A 302 -22.16 -9.81 -11.36
N SER A 303 -22.18 -10.40 -10.16
CA SER A 303 -23.38 -10.71 -9.40
C SER A 303 -23.21 -10.46 -7.91
N ASP A 304 -24.30 -10.05 -7.24
CA ASP A 304 -24.31 -9.86 -5.78
C ASP A 304 -24.14 -11.17 -5.00
N ASP A 305 -24.41 -12.30 -5.64
CA ASP A 305 -24.24 -13.65 -5.07
C ASP A 305 -22.79 -14.17 -5.10
N GLU A 306 -21.91 -13.53 -5.88
CA GLU A 306 -20.50 -13.97 -5.96
C GLU A 306 -19.78 -13.74 -4.65
N THR A 307 -19.09 -14.77 -4.16
CA THR A 307 -18.13 -14.67 -3.06
C THR A 307 -16.75 -14.56 -3.65
N ASN A 308 -16.07 -13.41 -3.45
CA ASN A 308 -14.84 -13.08 -4.13
C ASN A 308 -13.68 -12.95 -3.17
N LEU A 309 -12.49 -13.31 -3.64
CA LEU A 309 -11.24 -13.18 -2.89
C LEU A 309 -10.26 -12.29 -3.65
N PHE A 310 -9.68 -11.33 -2.94
CA PHE A 310 -8.57 -10.52 -3.43
C PHE A 310 -7.35 -10.67 -2.53
N TRP A 311 -6.29 -11.30 -3.03
CA TRP A 311 -5.03 -11.40 -2.33
C TRP A 311 -4.00 -10.44 -2.92
N HIS A 312 -3.47 -9.54 -2.11
CA HIS A 312 -2.37 -8.69 -2.53
C HIS A 312 -1.17 -8.78 -1.58
N ARG A 313 0.00 -8.55 -2.13
CA ARG A 313 1.28 -8.53 -1.41
C ARG A 313 1.96 -7.17 -1.46
N GLY A 314 1.38 -6.25 -2.21
CA GLY A 314 1.92 -4.92 -2.46
C GLY A 314 2.99 -4.92 -3.55
N LEU A 315 2.87 -3.98 -4.45
CA LEU A 315 3.71 -3.81 -5.63
C LEU A 315 4.53 -2.53 -5.53
N SER A 316 5.74 -2.55 -6.07
CA SER A 316 6.55 -1.34 -6.27
C SER A 316 5.81 -0.29 -7.10
N LEU A 317 4.94 -0.72 -8.03
CA LEU A 317 4.17 0.17 -8.88
C LEU A 317 3.26 1.12 -8.07
N SER A 318 2.60 0.61 -7.03
CA SER A 318 1.77 1.43 -6.13
C SER A 318 2.60 2.46 -5.36
N ASP A 319 3.80 2.07 -4.93
CA ASP A 319 4.74 2.97 -4.24
C ASP A 319 5.26 4.06 -5.18
N ILE A 320 5.66 3.67 -6.41
CA ILE A 320 6.19 4.58 -7.42
C ILE A 320 5.11 5.57 -7.90
N ALA A 321 3.89 5.09 -8.15
CA ALA A 321 2.79 5.92 -8.59
C ALA A 321 2.41 6.99 -7.55
N LEU A 322 2.29 6.59 -6.28
CA LEU A 322 2.02 7.54 -5.20
C LEU A 322 3.21 8.47 -4.94
N GLY A 323 4.45 7.97 -4.98
CA GLY A 323 5.65 8.79 -4.86
C GLY A 323 5.79 9.81 -5.98
N ALA A 324 5.42 9.47 -7.21
CA ALA A 324 5.37 10.39 -8.34
C ALA A 324 4.33 11.51 -8.11
N ALA A 325 3.12 11.17 -7.63
CA ALA A 325 2.09 12.14 -7.29
C ALA A 325 2.54 13.10 -6.17
N ILE A 326 3.19 12.59 -5.13
CA ILE A 326 3.79 13.37 -4.05
C ILE A 326 4.85 14.35 -4.61
N SER A 327 5.71 13.87 -5.49
CA SER A 327 6.75 14.70 -6.11
C SER A 327 6.15 15.85 -6.92
N VAL A 328 5.11 15.58 -7.72
CA VAL A 328 4.38 16.62 -8.48
C VAL A 328 3.70 17.62 -7.54
N GLY A 329 3.07 17.17 -6.47
CA GLY A 329 2.43 18.03 -5.46
C GLY A 329 3.42 18.99 -4.78
N ARG A 330 4.70 18.65 -4.73
CA ARG A 330 5.80 19.53 -4.26
C ARG A 330 6.37 20.44 -5.34
N GLY A 331 5.72 20.56 -6.49
CA GLY A 331 6.12 21.45 -7.56
C GLY A 331 7.21 20.89 -8.49
N LEU A 332 7.50 19.60 -8.38
CA LEU A 332 8.33 18.91 -9.36
C LEU A 332 7.51 18.74 -10.63
N ARG A 333 7.81 19.52 -11.67
CA ARG A 333 7.20 19.35 -13.00
C ARG A 333 8.09 18.50 -13.89
N PHE A 334 7.46 17.57 -14.58
CA PHE A 334 8.11 16.73 -15.58
C PHE A 334 7.61 17.19 -16.97
N GLU A 335 8.44 17.86 -17.73
CA GLU A 335 8.17 18.18 -19.14
C GLU A 335 9.04 17.28 -20.00
N ASN A 336 8.40 16.49 -20.88
CA ASN A 336 9.08 15.52 -21.77
C ASN A 336 10.00 14.52 -21.04
N GLY A 337 9.61 14.09 -19.80
CA GLY A 337 10.42 13.18 -18.98
C GLY A 337 11.64 13.84 -18.31
N ARG A 338 11.76 15.15 -18.38
CA ARG A 338 12.84 15.88 -17.68
C ARG A 338 12.30 16.65 -16.49
N PRO A 339 12.91 16.56 -15.31
CA PRO A 339 12.51 17.36 -14.16
C PRO A 339 12.79 18.84 -14.45
N HIS A 340 11.74 19.64 -14.54
CA HIS A 340 11.84 21.10 -14.54
C HIS A 340 11.78 21.63 -13.13
N ILE A 341 12.85 22.25 -12.66
CA ILE A 341 12.92 22.87 -11.35
C ILE A 341 12.30 24.26 -11.45
N ILE A 342 11.14 24.44 -10.82
CA ILE A 342 10.67 25.77 -10.50
C ILE A 342 11.32 26.12 -9.17
N ALA A 343 12.29 27.03 -9.20
CA ALA A 343 12.83 27.64 -7.99
C ALA A 343 11.68 28.32 -7.22
N THR A 344 11.25 27.71 -6.12
CA THR A 344 10.39 28.42 -5.16
C THR A 344 11.19 29.61 -4.60
N PRO A 345 10.62 30.83 -4.58
CA PRO A 345 11.29 31.95 -3.96
C PRO A 345 11.61 31.60 -2.50
N ARG A 346 12.85 31.68 -2.12
CA ARG A 346 13.26 31.55 -0.72
C ARG A 346 12.45 32.56 0.09
N SER A 347 11.62 32.10 1.01
CA SER A 347 10.98 32.98 1.98
C SER A 347 12.07 33.70 2.75
N SER A 348 12.08 35.02 2.67
CA SER A 348 13.00 35.92 3.37
C SER A 348 12.70 35.94 4.88
N ARG A 349 13.05 34.86 5.58
CA ARG A 349 13.04 34.78 7.04
C ARG A 349 14.36 34.19 7.55
N ALA A 350 15.43 34.90 7.32
CA ALA A 350 16.69 34.69 8.03
C ALA A 350 17.55 35.94 8.00
N GLN A 351 17.06 37.04 8.55
CA GLN A 351 17.88 38.20 8.93
C GLN A 351 17.21 38.97 10.07
N SER A 352 17.27 38.44 11.29
CA SER A 352 17.15 39.26 12.49
C SER A 352 17.65 38.52 13.73
N CYS A 353 18.89 38.09 13.70
CA CYS A 353 19.58 37.66 14.93
C CYS A 353 21.08 37.91 14.80
N ALA A 354 21.44 39.19 14.65
CA ALA A 354 22.81 39.66 14.86
C ALA A 354 22.83 41.20 14.98
N ARG A 355 22.42 41.75 16.12
CA ARG A 355 22.90 43.04 16.67
C ARG A 355 22.36 43.17 18.09
N GLY A 356 23.22 42.97 19.04
CA GLY A 356 22.94 43.16 20.46
C GLY A 356 24.02 42.63 21.39
N ALA A 357 25.28 42.94 21.13
CA ALA A 357 26.35 42.82 22.12
C ALA A 357 27.28 43.99 21.91
N GLY A 358 27.13 45.00 22.72
CA GLY A 358 28.08 46.11 22.79
C GLY A 358 27.62 47.21 23.76
N ALA A 359 28.36 47.35 24.83
CA ALA A 359 28.50 48.48 25.73
C ALA A 359 27.50 48.64 26.88
N SER A 360 27.84 48.26 28.06
CA SER A 360 28.39 48.98 29.20
C SER A 360 28.37 48.11 30.43
#